data_7cd20536d97b19abe1f1527819e53313
#
_entry.id   7cd20536d97b19abe1f1527819e53313
#
_cell.length_a   1.000
_cell.length_b   1.000
_cell.length_c   1.000
_cell.angle_alpha   90.00
_cell.angle_beta   90.00
_cell.angle_gamma   90.00
#
_symmetry.space_group_name_H-M   'P 1'
#
loop_
_entity.id
_entity.type
_entity.pdbx_description
1 polymer ?
#
loop_
_entity_poly.entity_id
_entity_poly.type
_entity_poly.pdbx_seq_one_letter_code
_entity_poly.pdbx_strand_id
1 'polypeptide(L)'
;MKQHTLKDSFTLSSVGLHTGLHVTATFHPAEANTGVRLRRVDLPGQPCHQALADYVSGTERGTVLERGKWKISTVEHALSALYAMGVDNCIIDVDAPEMPILDGSAKLFVQEIARVGLEEQDAEQQVYIVTEPIEYISEHGHIMRVEPCDHYEVNVTIAFDSKLLREQHASLKNLADYPKDISAARTFCFVREIEPLLRVGLIKGGDLKNALVIYETELSQGGMDYFCDKMGQSRLDATKLGYLSPLNYPNEPARHKLLDVIGDLSLLGLRIQGRVVAYKPGHTFNTQCVRRFRNQVLSE
;
A
#
# COMPACT_ATOMS: atom_id res chain seq x y z
N MET A 1 -9.83 16.19 -17.24
CA MET A 1 -9.08 16.90 -16.15
C MET A 1 -7.61 16.92 -16.53
N LYS A 2 -6.89 17.98 -16.16
CA LYS A 2 -5.45 18.09 -16.42
C LYS A 2 -4.63 17.17 -15.52
N GLN A 3 -3.47 16.72 -16.01
CA GLN A 3 -2.49 15.99 -15.24
C GLN A 3 -1.83 16.90 -14.21
N HIS A 4 -1.33 16.29 -13.13
CA HIS A 4 -0.57 16.99 -12.11
C HIS A 4 0.74 16.26 -11.79
N THR A 5 1.76 17.06 -11.47
CA THR A 5 2.99 16.60 -10.85
C THR A 5 3.19 17.29 -9.50
N LEU A 6 4.21 16.89 -8.76
CA LEU A 6 4.64 17.60 -7.55
C LEU A 6 5.18 18.99 -7.93
N LYS A 7 4.91 20.00 -7.11
CA LYS A 7 5.45 21.33 -7.33
C LYS A 7 6.93 21.43 -6.93
N ASP A 8 7.37 20.63 -5.97
CA ASP A 8 8.74 20.55 -5.49
C ASP A 8 9.06 19.12 -5.05
N SER A 9 10.35 18.80 -4.90
CA SER A 9 10.81 17.51 -4.42
C SER A 9 10.71 17.41 -2.90
N PHE A 10 10.52 16.19 -2.41
CA PHE A 10 10.64 15.88 -1.00
C PHE A 10 11.32 14.53 -0.76
N THR A 11 11.89 14.33 0.44
CA THR A 11 12.59 13.12 0.80
C THR A 11 12.04 12.56 2.11
N LEU A 12 11.83 11.24 2.15
CA LEU A 12 11.45 10.50 3.34
C LEU A 12 12.44 9.35 3.56
N SER A 13 12.81 9.11 4.80
CA SER A 13 13.76 8.05 5.16
C SER A 13 13.28 7.29 6.39
N SER A 14 13.38 5.98 6.33
CA SER A 14 13.19 5.07 7.47
C SER A 14 13.80 3.69 7.14
N VAL A 15 13.46 2.69 7.93
CA VAL A 15 13.82 1.30 7.61
C VAL A 15 12.82 0.71 6.61
N GLY A 16 13.25 -0.29 5.83
CA GLY A 16 12.36 -1.18 5.10
C GLY A 16 11.73 -2.19 6.05
N LEU A 17 10.42 -2.43 5.95
CA LEU A 17 9.68 -3.32 6.85
C LEU A 17 10.25 -4.74 6.85
N HIS A 18 10.55 -5.28 5.68
CA HIS A 18 10.99 -6.66 5.52
C HIS A 18 12.51 -6.82 5.56
N THR A 19 13.22 -5.91 4.91
CA THR A 19 14.69 -5.97 4.82
C THR A 19 15.39 -5.48 6.09
N GLY A 20 14.77 -4.55 6.82
CA GLY A 20 15.40 -3.84 7.93
C GLY A 20 16.53 -2.89 7.52
N LEU A 21 16.75 -2.70 6.21
CA LEU A 21 17.74 -1.76 5.69
C LEU A 21 17.24 -0.32 5.89
N HIS A 22 18.16 0.60 6.13
CA HIS A 22 17.84 2.02 6.05
C HIS A 22 17.59 2.40 4.59
N VAL A 23 16.51 3.10 4.34
CA VAL A 23 16.04 3.46 3.00
C VAL A 23 15.74 4.94 2.94
N THR A 24 16.19 5.58 1.87
CA THR A 24 15.84 6.94 1.51
C THR A 24 15.08 6.94 0.19
N ALA A 25 13.90 7.52 0.18
CA ALA A 25 13.08 7.72 -1.02
C ALA A 25 12.90 9.21 -1.28
N THR A 26 13.30 9.69 -2.46
CA THR A 26 13.13 11.07 -2.90
C THR A 26 12.13 11.12 -4.04
N PHE A 27 11.11 11.94 -3.87
CA PHE A 27 10.03 12.13 -4.83
C PHE A 27 10.29 13.41 -5.61
N HIS A 28 10.33 13.32 -6.93
CA HIS A 28 10.62 14.43 -7.82
C HIS A 28 9.42 14.74 -8.72
N PRO A 29 9.21 16.03 -9.07
CA PRO A 29 8.38 16.39 -10.20
C PRO A 29 8.81 15.63 -11.47
N ALA A 30 7.87 15.37 -12.36
CA ALA A 30 8.15 14.73 -13.64
C ALA A 30 7.32 15.37 -14.75
N GLU A 31 7.82 15.29 -15.99
CA GLU A 31 7.15 15.78 -17.17
C GLU A 31 5.78 15.10 -17.38
N ALA A 32 4.87 15.79 -18.05
CA ALA A 32 3.57 15.24 -18.43
C ALA A 32 3.71 13.90 -19.19
N ASN A 33 2.79 12.99 -18.95
CA ASN A 33 2.77 11.63 -19.51
C ASN A 33 3.92 10.71 -19.08
N THR A 34 4.66 11.07 -18.04
CA THR A 34 5.72 10.21 -17.45
C THR A 34 5.11 9.05 -16.66
N GLY A 35 3.95 9.27 -16.01
CA GLY A 35 3.40 8.36 -15.01
C GLY A 35 4.24 8.33 -13.73
N VAL A 36 3.94 7.42 -12.83
CA VAL A 36 4.76 7.19 -11.64
C VAL A 36 5.87 6.21 -11.96
N ARG A 37 7.13 6.61 -11.75
CA ARG A 37 8.32 5.80 -12.01
C ARG A 37 9.14 5.64 -10.74
N LEU A 38 9.76 4.46 -10.57
CA LEU A 38 10.71 4.19 -9.50
C LEU A 38 12.10 3.97 -10.09
N ARG A 39 13.11 4.66 -9.55
CA ARG A 39 14.50 4.59 -9.96
C ARG A 39 15.38 4.08 -8.82
N ARG A 40 16.15 3.01 -9.05
CA ARG A 40 17.13 2.47 -8.08
C ARG A 40 18.45 3.21 -8.23
N VAL A 41 18.65 4.24 -7.40
CA VAL A 41 19.82 5.12 -7.49
C VAL A 41 21.11 4.50 -6.94
N ASP A 42 21.01 3.45 -6.14
CA ASP A 42 22.12 2.64 -5.62
C ASP A 42 22.67 1.63 -6.63
N LEU A 43 21.97 1.38 -7.73
CA LEU A 43 22.40 0.42 -8.74
C LEU A 43 23.13 1.09 -9.91
N PRO A 44 24.15 0.43 -10.52
CA PRO A 44 24.81 0.92 -11.72
C PRO A 44 23.80 1.16 -12.85
N GLY A 45 23.87 2.32 -13.50
CA GLY A 45 22.97 2.74 -14.57
C GLY A 45 21.60 3.21 -14.07
N GLN A 46 21.37 3.22 -12.79
CA GLN A 46 20.17 3.76 -12.13
C GLN A 46 18.88 3.37 -12.85
N PRO A 47 18.57 2.06 -12.98
CA PRO A 47 17.42 1.61 -13.75
C PRO A 47 16.13 2.21 -13.20
N CYS A 48 15.30 2.77 -14.14
CA CYS A 48 14.07 3.49 -13.85
C CYS A 48 12.93 2.90 -14.68
N HIS A 49 11.89 2.39 -14.02
CA HIS A 49 10.72 1.83 -14.69
C HIS A 49 9.43 2.39 -14.12
N GLN A 50 8.40 2.44 -14.96
CA GLN A 50 7.06 2.83 -14.53
C GLN A 50 6.47 1.79 -13.58
N ALA A 51 5.71 2.23 -12.57
CA ALA A 51 4.98 1.37 -11.65
C ALA A 51 3.76 0.78 -12.34
N LEU A 52 3.90 -0.41 -12.92
CA LEU A 52 2.85 -1.10 -13.66
C LEU A 52 2.70 -2.55 -13.20
N ALA A 53 1.49 -3.08 -13.31
CA ALA A 53 1.16 -4.45 -12.95
C ALA A 53 2.00 -5.49 -13.71
N ASP A 54 2.50 -5.14 -14.90
CA ASP A 54 3.36 -5.98 -15.72
C ASP A 54 4.67 -6.37 -15.01
N TYR A 55 5.14 -5.53 -14.10
CA TYR A 55 6.38 -5.75 -13.35
C TYR A 55 6.19 -6.35 -11.96
N VAL A 56 4.97 -6.68 -11.55
CA VAL A 56 4.75 -7.35 -10.26
C VAL A 56 5.35 -8.74 -10.29
N SER A 57 6.32 -9.03 -9.43
CA SER A 57 7.01 -10.33 -9.32
C SER A 57 6.71 -11.07 -8.02
N GLY A 58 6.27 -10.37 -6.98
CA GLY A 58 5.95 -10.93 -5.69
C GLY A 58 4.85 -10.17 -4.97
N THR A 59 4.09 -10.88 -4.13
CA THR A 59 2.94 -10.34 -3.40
C THR A 59 2.85 -10.87 -1.97
N GLU A 60 3.92 -11.47 -1.47
CA GLU A 60 4.00 -11.95 -0.10
C GLU A 60 4.23 -10.76 0.85
N ARG A 61 3.19 -10.39 1.58
CA ARG A 61 3.19 -9.30 2.58
C ARG A 61 3.44 -7.90 2.03
N GLY A 62 3.34 -7.70 0.73
CA GLY A 62 3.53 -6.41 0.06
C GLY A 62 3.70 -6.59 -1.44
N THR A 63 3.57 -5.53 -2.20
CA THR A 63 3.70 -5.56 -3.65
C THR A 63 5.14 -5.31 -4.06
N VAL A 64 5.70 -6.22 -4.85
CA VAL A 64 7.07 -6.18 -5.36
C VAL A 64 7.05 -5.93 -6.86
N LEU A 65 7.73 -4.90 -7.31
CA LEU A 65 7.99 -4.63 -8.72
C LEU A 65 9.41 -5.05 -9.08
N GLU A 66 9.59 -5.75 -10.21
CA GLU A 66 10.90 -6.28 -10.60
C GLU A 66 11.06 -6.35 -12.13
N ARG A 67 12.24 -5.97 -12.59
CA ARG A 67 12.70 -6.17 -13.96
C ARG A 67 14.23 -6.30 -13.98
N GLY A 68 14.73 -7.51 -14.15
CA GLY A 68 16.16 -7.79 -14.08
C GLY A 68 16.75 -7.46 -12.70
N LYS A 69 17.71 -6.53 -12.64
CA LYS A 69 18.30 -6.09 -11.36
C LYS A 69 17.46 -5.03 -10.64
N TRP A 70 16.55 -4.37 -11.33
CA TRP A 70 15.63 -3.42 -10.71
C TRP A 70 14.57 -4.17 -9.93
N LYS A 71 14.56 -3.99 -8.62
CA LYS A 71 13.59 -4.58 -7.70
C LYS A 71 13.31 -3.60 -6.58
N ILE A 72 12.02 -3.37 -6.30
CA ILE A 72 11.55 -2.54 -5.20
C ILE A 72 10.28 -3.18 -4.61
N SER A 73 10.28 -3.43 -3.32
CA SER A 73 9.13 -4.00 -2.58
C SER A 73 8.41 -2.94 -1.76
N THR A 74 7.20 -3.29 -1.26
CA THR A 74 6.37 -2.46 -0.38
C THR A 74 6.03 -1.10 -1.02
N VAL A 75 5.66 -1.12 -2.30
CA VAL A 75 5.39 0.10 -3.07
C VAL A 75 3.97 0.65 -2.87
N GLU A 76 3.06 -0.16 -2.36
CA GLU A 76 1.62 0.09 -2.27
C GLU A 76 1.26 1.34 -1.48
N HIS A 77 1.94 1.64 -0.36
CA HIS A 77 1.62 2.80 0.48
C HIS A 77 1.93 4.12 -0.22
N ALA A 78 3.11 4.22 -0.84
CA ALA A 78 3.51 5.40 -1.60
C ALA A 78 2.64 5.58 -2.84
N LEU A 79 2.36 4.50 -3.58
CA LEU A 79 1.49 4.54 -4.76
C LEU A 79 0.06 4.93 -4.41
N SER A 80 -0.48 4.43 -3.29
CA SER A 80 -1.80 4.80 -2.78
C SER A 80 -1.88 6.30 -2.47
N ALA A 81 -0.85 6.86 -1.80
CA ALA A 81 -0.79 8.29 -1.48
C ALA A 81 -0.73 9.14 -2.76
N LEU A 82 0.16 8.82 -3.71
CA LEU A 82 0.28 9.55 -4.97
C LEU A 82 -1.04 9.53 -5.75
N TYR A 83 -1.65 8.34 -5.88
CA TYR A 83 -2.92 8.20 -6.59
C TYR A 83 -4.03 9.02 -5.92
N ALA A 84 -4.20 8.88 -4.61
CA ALA A 84 -5.27 9.55 -3.88
C ALA A 84 -5.09 11.08 -3.85
N MET A 85 -3.86 11.55 -3.79
CA MET A 85 -3.55 12.99 -3.79
C MET A 85 -3.54 13.63 -5.18
N GLY A 86 -3.83 12.88 -6.24
CA GLY A 86 -3.96 13.42 -7.58
C GLY A 86 -2.63 13.60 -8.34
N VAL A 87 -1.54 12.98 -7.90
CA VAL A 87 -0.25 12.99 -8.61
C VAL A 87 -0.32 12.01 -9.77
N ASP A 88 -0.16 12.49 -11.00
CA ASP A 88 -0.14 11.68 -12.21
C ASP A 88 1.30 11.34 -12.65
N ASN A 89 2.21 12.29 -12.46
CA ASN A 89 3.59 12.19 -12.91
C ASN A 89 4.57 12.43 -11.76
N CYS A 90 5.43 11.45 -11.47
CA CYS A 90 6.42 11.51 -10.40
C CYS A 90 7.55 10.52 -10.65
N ILE A 91 8.80 10.90 -10.37
CA ILE A 91 9.94 9.99 -10.32
C ILE A 91 10.33 9.81 -8.85
N ILE A 92 10.40 8.55 -8.40
CA ILE A 92 10.79 8.20 -7.04
C ILE A 92 12.17 7.57 -7.09
N ASP A 93 13.16 8.24 -6.52
CA ASP A 93 14.51 7.71 -6.31
C ASP A 93 14.54 6.90 -5.02
N VAL A 94 15.01 5.66 -5.11
CA VAL A 94 15.12 4.75 -3.95
C VAL A 94 16.52 4.17 -3.90
N ASP A 95 17.18 4.26 -2.75
CA ASP A 95 18.56 3.78 -2.53
C ASP A 95 18.63 2.35 -1.98
N ALA A 96 17.53 1.60 -1.99
CA ALA A 96 17.44 0.24 -1.46
C ALA A 96 16.36 -0.59 -2.19
N PRO A 97 16.30 -1.94 -2.01
CA PRO A 97 15.33 -2.81 -2.68
C PRO A 97 13.92 -2.79 -2.08
N GLU A 98 13.62 -1.84 -1.21
CA GLU A 98 12.33 -1.71 -0.54
C GLU A 98 12.01 -0.23 -0.30
N MET A 99 10.73 0.15 -0.30
CA MET A 99 10.30 1.48 0.12
C MET A 99 10.42 1.66 1.63
N PRO A 100 10.67 2.89 2.12
CA PRO A 100 10.69 3.15 3.57
C PRO A 100 9.29 2.92 4.16
N ILE A 101 9.21 2.14 5.27
CA ILE A 101 7.91 1.81 5.89
C ILE A 101 7.32 3.00 6.67
N LEU A 102 8.15 3.91 7.14
CA LEU A 102 7.76 5.08 7.93
C LEU A 102 6.98 4.66 9.20
N ASP A 103 5.75 5.12 9.33
CA ASP A 103 4.85 4.75 10.43
C ASP A 103 3.93 3.56 10.09
N GLY A 104 4.17 2.89 8.95
CA GLY A 104 3.36 1.76 8.47
C GLY A 104 2.08 2.15 7.76
N SER A 105 1.85 3.43 7.52
CA SER A 105 0.69 3.99 6.82
C SER A 105 1.10 4.82 5.61
N ALA A 106 0.14 5.47 4.94
CA ALA A 106 0.41 6.44 3.88
C ALA A 106 0.46 7.90 4.37
N LYS A 107 0.29 8.13 5.66
CA LYS A 107 0.12 9.48 6.25
C LYS A 107 1.27 10.42 5.93
N LEU A 108 2.52 9.97 6.13
CA LEU A 108 3.68 10.84 5.93
C LEU A 108 3.90 11.17 4.46
N PHE A 109 3.59 10.25 3.53
CA PHE A 109 3.58 10.55 2.09
C PHE A 109 2.55 11.64 1.76
N VAL A 110 1.32 11.49 2.27
CA VAL A 110 0.23 12.47 2.06
C VAL A 110 0.61 13.84 2.61
N GLN A 111 1.22 13.90 3.80
CA GLN A 111 1.65 15.15 4.42
C GLN A 111 2.71 15.88 3.58
N GLU A 112 3.69 15.15 3.05
CA GLU A 112 4.73 15.74 2.22
C GLU A 112 4.21 16.17 0.85
N ILE A 113 3.33 15.38 0.21
CA ILE A 113 2.67 15.77 -1.04
C ILE A 113 1.85 17.06 -0.83
N ALA A 114 1.08 17.14 0.27
CA ALA A 114 0.31 18.34 0.60
C ALA A 114 1.21 19.55 0.90
N ARG A 115 2.36 19.34 1.57
CA ARG A 115 3.33 20.39 1.89
C ARG A 115 3.97 21.00 0.66
N VAL A 116 4.42 20.17 -0.27
CA VAL A 116 5.07 20.67 -1.51
C VAL A 116 4.06 21.19 -2.52
N GLY A 117 2.84 20.65 -2.49
CA GLY A 117 1.76 21.02 -3.41
C GLY A 117 1.89 20.36 -4.79
N LEU A 118 0.90 20.62 -5.62
CA LEU A 118 0.81 20.09 -6.98
C LEU A 118 0.93 21.21 -8.00
N GLU A 119 1.47 20.87 -9.16
CA GLU A 119 1.55 21.72 -10.36
C GLU A 119 0.72 21.09 -11.47
N GLU A 120 -0.23 21.86 -12.03
CA GLU A 120 -1.03 21.44 -13.18
C GLU A 120 -0.18 21.46 -14.45
N GLN A 121 -0.33 20.43 -15.28
CA GLN A 121 0.43 20.25 -16.52
C GLN A 121 -0.49 20.34 -17.74
N ASP A 122 0.05 20.80 -18.86
CA ASP A 122 -0.73 20.93 -20.11
C ASP A 122 -0.87 19.57 -20.84
N ALA A 123 -1.49 18.62 -20.15
CA ALA A 123 -1.85 17.31 -20.68
C ALA A 123 -3.12 16.82 -19.99
N GLU A 124 -3.96 16.08 -20.71
CA GLU A 124 -5.18 15.51 -20.13
C GLU A 124 -4.86 14.22 -19.36
N GLN A 125 -5.54 14.03 -18.20
CA GLN A 125 -5.48 12.77 -17.47
C GLN A 125 -6.01 11.62 -18.34
N GLN A 126 -5.30 10.50 -18.29
CA GLN A 126 -5.76 9.25 -18.89
C GLN A 126 -6.69 8.56 -17.88
N VAL A 127 -7.97 8.50 -18.20
CA VAL A 127 -9.01 7.95 -17.33
C VAL A 127 -9.71 6.80 -18.05
N TYR A 128 -9.74 5.63 -17.41
CA TYR A 128 -10.61 4.55 -17.81
C TYR A 128 -11.97 4.72 -17.17
N ILE A 129 -12.99 4.94 -18.00
CA ILE A 129 -14.39 5.09 -17.57
C ILE A 129 -15.05 3.71 -17.60
N VAL A 130 -15.44 3.21 -16.46
CA VAL A 130 -16.14 1.92 -16.33
C VAL A 130 -17.58 2.10 -16.80
N THR A 131 -17.92 1.50 -17.92
CA THR A 131 -19.27 1.58 -18.54
C THR A 131 -20.14 0.37 -18.19
N GLU A 132 -19.52 -0.79 -17.91
CA GLU A 132 -20.19 -2.02 -17.52
C GLU A 132 -19.49 -2.65 -16.31
N PRO A 133 -20.21 -3.38 -15.45
CA PRO A 133 -19.58 -4.06 -14.32
C PRO A 133 -18.56 -5.10 -14.76
N ILE A 134 -17.38 -5.05 -14.15
CA ILE A 134 -16.31 -6.03 -14.31
C ILE A 134 -16.16 -6.76 -12.99
N GLU A 135 -16.20 -8.09 -12.98
CA GLU A 135 -16.11 -8.88 -11.76
C GLU A 135 -15.02 -9.96 -11.90
N TYR A 136 -14.22 -10.08 -10.84
CA TYR A 136 -13.23 -11.15 -10.68
C TYR A 136 -13.50 -11.86 -9.36
N ILE A 137 -13.61 -13.20 -9.43
CA ILE A 137 -13.80 -14.06 -8.26
C ILE A 137 -12.69 -15.10 -8.27
N SER A 138 -12.03 -15.31 -7.12
CA SER A 138 -11.06 -16.37 -6.96
C SER A 138 -11.68 -17.64 -6.40
N GLU A 139 -11.00 -18.77 -6.55
CA GLU A 139 -11.39 -20.06 -5.96
C GLU A 139 -11.50 -20.02 -4.42
N HIS A 140 -10.82 -19.07 -3.78
CA HIS A 140 -10.82 -18.88 -2.34
C HIS A 140 -11.87 -17.86 -1.85
N GLY A 141 -12.77 -17.41 -2.73
CA GLY A 141 -13.87 -16.50 -2.38
C GLY A 141 -13.44 -15.04 -2.21
N HIS A 142 -12.28 -14.64 -2.77
CA HIS A 142 -11.95 -13.22 -2.94
C HIS A 142 -12.76 -12.66 -4.08
N ILE A 143 -13.30 -11.46 -3.93
CA ILE A 143 -14.10 -10.79 -4.95
C ILE A 143 -13.54 -9.39 -5.19
N MET A 144 -13.37 -9.01 -6.44
CA MET A 144 -13.11 -7.65 -6.89
C MET A 144 -14.13 -7.33 -7.98
N ARG A 145 -14.96 -6.35 -7.73
CA ARG A 145 -15.95 -5.85 -8.69
C ARG A 145 -15.73 -4.37 -8.93
N VAL A 146 -15.72 -3.96 -10.18
CA VAL A 146 -15.63 -2.55 -10.58
C VAL A 146 -16.90 -2.21 -11.34
N GLU A 147 -17.64 -1.22 -10.84
CA GLU A 147 -18.95 -0.85 -11.33
C GLU A 147 -18.95 0.57 -11.91
N PRO A 148 -19.86 0.89 -12.86
CA PRO A 148 -20.05 2.25 -13.31
C PRO A 148 -20.34 3.20 -12.14
N CYS A 149 -19.63 4.32 -12.11
CA CYS A 149 -19.80 5.42 -11.16
C CYS A 149 -19.26 6.70 -11.80
N ASP A 150 -19.79 7.86 -11.43
CA ASP A 150 -19.36 9.15 -11.97
C ASP A 150 -18.05 9.67 -11.39
N HIS A 151 -17.52 8.99 -10.37
CA HIS A 151 -16.27 9.28 -9.71
C HIS A 151 -15.57 7.98 -9.26
N TYR A 152 -14.38 8.09 -8.66
CA TYR A 152 -13.70 6.95 -8.07
C TYR A 152 -14.14 6.74 -6.62
N GLU A 153 -14.70 5.57 -6.35
CA GLU A 153 -15.14 5.12 -5.02
C GLU A 153 -14.56 3.75 -4.72
N VAL A 154 -14.18 3.49 -3.47
CA VAL A 154 -13.65 2.19 -3.03
C VAL A 154 -14.36 1.72 -1.76
N ASN A 155 -14.86 0.49 -1.81
CA ASN A 155 -15.48 -0.22 -0.69
C ASN A 155 -14.75 -1.53 -0.45
N VAL A 156 -14.30 -1.75 0.78
CA VAL A 156 -13.55 -2.94 1.15
C VAL A 156 -14.21 -3.63 2.34
N THR A 157 -14.39 -4.93 2.22
CA THR A 157 -14.76 -5.80 3.35
C THR A 157 -13.66 -6.83 3.55
N ILE A 158 -13.09 -6.86 4.75
CA ILE A 158 -12.13 -7.88 5.17
C ILE A 158 -12.82 -8.90 6.07
N ALA A 159 -12.41 -10.15 5.97
CA ALA A 159 -12.87 -11.22 6.85
C ALA A 159 -11.70 -12.17 7.13
N PHE A 160 -11.28 -12.23 8.39
CA PHE A 160 -10.22 -13.10 8.87
C PHE A 160 -10.80 -14.15 9.82
N ASP A 161 -10.19 -15.32 9.85
CA ASP A 161 -10.46 -16.31 10.91
C ASP A 161 -9.75 -15.86 12.20
N SER A 162 -10.41 -14.94 12.89
CA SER A 162 -9.90 -14.25 14.07
C SER A 162 -11.04 -13.87 15.00
N LYS A 163 -10.85 -14.05 16.30
CA LYS A 163 -11.83 -13.62 17.32
C LYS A 163 -11.87 -12.10 17.50
N LEU A 164 -10.74 -11.42 17.29
CA LEU A 164 -10.60 -9.97 17.44
C LEU A 164 -10.84 -9.25 16.12
N LEU A 165 -10.28 -9.75 15.02
CA LEU A 165 -10.42 -9.19 13.69
C LEU A 165 -11.39 -10.04 12.88
N ARG A 166 -12.68 -9.86 13.14
CA ARG A 166 -13.76 -10.49 12.37
C ARG A 166 -13.95 -9.79 11.03
N GLU A 167 -15.15 -9.81 10.51
CA GLU A 167 -15.50 -9.00 9.36
C GLU A 167 -15.49 -7.51 9.73
N GLN A 168 -14.79 -6.71 8.92
CA GLN A 168 -14.77 -5.26 9.02
C GLN A 168 -14.96 -4.66 7.65
N HIS A 169 -15.59 -3.48 7.60
CA HIS A 169 -15.84 -2.72 6.39
C HIS A 169 -15.18 -1.35 6.46
N ALA A 170 -14.64 -0.89 5.32
CA ALA A 170 -14.19 0.48 5.10
C ALA A 170 -14.66 0.99 3.74
N SER A 171 -14.96 2.27 3.65
CA SER A 171 -15.44 2.92 2.44
C SER A 171 -14.75 4.28 2.26
N LEU A 172 -14.37 4.59 1.04
CA LEU A 172 -13.91 5.91 0.61
C LEU A 172 -14.77 6.35 -0.58
N LYS A 173 -15.67 7.29 -0.34
CA LYS A 173 -16.59 7.80 -1.37
C LYS A 173 -15.97 8.88 -2.25
N ASN A 174 -14.99 9.59 -1.74
CA ASN A 174 -14.29 10.65 -2.46
C ASN A 174 -12.80 10.62 -2.12
N LEU A 175 -11.92 10.69 -3.11
CA LEU A 175 -10.47 10.74 -2.89
C LEU A 175 -10.03 11.94 -2.03
N ALA A 176 -10.80 13.05 -2.05
CA ALA A 176 -10.52 14.21 -1.20
C ALA A 176 -10.58 13.89 0.31
N ASP A 177 -11.30 12.84 0.71
CA ASP A 177 -11.40 12.39 2.11
C ASP A 177 -10.26 11.43 2.51
N TYR A 178 -9.46 10.95 1.54
CA TYR A 178 -8.37 10.01 1.79
C TYR A 178 -7.38 10.47 2.86
N PRO A 179 -6.91 11.74 2.87
CA PRO A 179 -5.97 12.21 3.89
C PRO A 179 -6.49 12.04 5.31
N LYS A 180 -7.78 12.29 5.52
CA LYS A 180 -8.42 12.21 6.84
C LYS A 180 -8.85 10.79 7.20
N ASP A 181 -9.46 10.09 6.25
CA ASP A 181 -10.20 8.86 6.56
C ASP A 181 -9.41 7.57 6.35
N ILE A 182 -8.34 7.61 5.54
CA ILE A 182 -7.61 6.39 5.13
C ILE A 182 -6.12 6.49 5.44
N SER A 183 -5.49 7.63 5.16
CA SER A 183 -4.02 7.76 5.07
C SER A 183 -3.27 7.26 6.30
N ALA A 184 -3.81 7.41 7.51
CA ALA A 184 -3.17 7.02 8.76
C ALA A 184 -3.45 5.55 9.19
N ALA A 185 -4.11 4.75 8.34
CA ALA A 185 -4.32 3.33 8.61
C ALA A 185 -3.02 2.55 8.42
N ARG A 186 -2.50 1.95 9.50
CA ARG A 186 -1.24 1.21 9.51
C ARG A 186 -1.39 -0.21 9.00
N THR A 187 -0.32 -0.74 8.41
CA THR A 187 -0.17 -2.17 8.16
C THR A 187 -0.31 -2.97 9.46
N PHE A 188 -0.74 -4.22 9.35
CA PHE A 188 -1.00 -5.05 10.52
C PHE A 188 -0.54 -6.50 10.33
N CYS A 189 -0.26 -7.16 11.45
CA CYS A 189 0.02 -8.58 11.50
C CYS A 189 -0.51 -9.18 12.81
N PHE A 190 -0.67 -10.51 12.84
CA PHE A 190 -0.99 -11.22 14.06
C PHE A 190 0.29 -11.65 14.77
N VAL A 191 0.30 -11.64 16.11
CA VAL A 191 1.46 -12.10 16.90
C VAL A 191 1.88 -13.51 16.48
N ARG A 192 0.92 -14.41 16.20
CA ARG A 192 1.20 -15.78 15.73
C ARG A 192 2.00 -15.87 14.43
N GLU A 193 2.02 -14.80 13.64
CA GLU A 193 2.73 -14.75 12.35
C GLU A 193 4.16 -14.21 12.49
N ILE A 194 4.49 -13.52 13.58
CA ILE A 194 5.75 -12.79 13.73
C ILE A 194 6.94 -13.75 13.74
N GLU A 195 6.89 -14.81 14.56
CA GLU A 195 8.00 -15.76 14.62
C GLU A 195 8.24 -16.50 13.29
N PRO A 196 7.23 -17.05 12.59
CA PRO A 196 7.40 -17.61 11.26
C PRO A 196 7.98 -16.61 10.25
N LEU A 197 7.52 -15.35 10.26
CA LEU A 197 8.00 -14.31 9.34
C LEU A 197 9.48 -13.96 9.60
N LEU A 198 9.88 -13.82 10.86
CA LEU A 198 11.28 -13.59 11.22
C LEU A 198 12.19 -14.76 10.81
N ARG A 199 11.71 -16.00 10.92
CA ARG A 199 12.47 -17.20 10.51
C ARG A 199 12.78 -17.23 9.01
N VAL A 200 11.87 -16.71 8.17
CA VAL A 200 12.09 -16.60 6.72
C VAL A 200 12.72 -15.27 6.31
N GLY A 201 13.19 -14.49 7.29
CA GLY A 201 13.94 -13.26 7.06
C GLY A 201 13.11 -12.05 6.66
N LEU A 202 11.79 -12.08 6.90
CA LEU A 202 10.87 -10.95 6.72
C LEU A 202 10.70 -10.15 8.02
N ILE A 203 10.04 -9.00 7.92
CA ILE A 203 9.71 -8.05 9.01
C ILE A 203 10.89 -7.67 9.93
N LYS A 204 12.11 -7.65 9.40
CA LYS A 204 13.31 -7.31 10.18
C LYS A 204 13.31 -5.87 10.70
N GLY A 205 12.60 -4.97 10.02
CA GLY A 205 12.37 -3.59 10.43
C GLY A 205 11.03 -3.35 11.12
N GLY A 206 10.26 -4.42 11.40
CA GLY A 206 8.96 -4.33 12.07
C GLY A 206 9.07 -3.87 13.52
N ASP A 207 8.20 -2.93 13.91
CA ASP A 207 8.11 -2.33 15.24
C ASP A 207 6.62 -1.99 15.53
N LEU A 208 6.25 -1.89 16.82
CA LEU A 208 4.91 -1.42 17.22
C LEU A 208 4.61 0.03 16.79
N LYS A 209 5.64 0.80 16.37
CA LYS A 209 5.48 2.15 15.82
C LYS A 209 5.11 2.14 14.34
N ASN A 210 5.43 1.08 13.60
CA ASN A 210 5.23 1.00 12.16
C ASN A 210 4.31 -0.15 11.72
N ALA A 211 3.72 -0.87 12.66
CA ALA A 211 2.72 -1.90 12.40
C ALA A 211 1.73 -2.01 13.56
N LEU A 212 0.47 -2.28 13.22
CA LEU A 212 -0.54 -2.65 14.19
C LEU A 212 -0.44 -4.15 14.45
N VAL A 213 -0.09 -4.54 15.67
CA VAL A 213 0.05 -5.95 16.05
C VAL A 213 -1.18 -6.43 16.78
N ILE A 214 -1.77 -7.52 16.28
CA ILE A 214 -3.00 -8.13 16.80
C ILE A 214 -2.62 -9.33 17.65
N TYR A 215 -2.89 -9.25 18.95
CA TYR A 215 -2.64 -10.29 19.94
C TYR A 215 -3.94 -10.98 20.33
N GLU A 216 -4.25 -12.09 19.70
CA GLU A 216 -5.52 -12.80 19.84
C GLU A 216 -5.41 -14.20 20.46
N THR A 217 -4.19 -14.72 20.57
CA THR A 217 -3.89 -16.04 21.13
C THR A 217 -2.88 -15.87 22.24
N GLU A 218 -3.23 -16.30 23.44
CA GLU A 218 -2.35 -16.19 24.61
C GLU A 218 -1.01 -16.91 24.37
N LEU A 219 0.07 -16.20 24.61
CA LEU A 219 1.41 -16.73 24.75
C LEU A 219 1.65 -17.01 26.26
N SER A 220 2.62 -17.89 26.55
CA SER A 220 3.19 -17.90 27.90
C SER A 220 3.86 -16.55 28.20
N GLN A 221 4.01 -16.18 29.47
CA GLN A 221 4.74 -14.94 29.81
C GLN A 221 6.17 -14.95 29.21
N GLY A 222 6.85 -16.09 29.23
CA GLY A 222 8.16 -16.23 28.58
C GLY A 222 8.11 -16.05 27.07
N GLY A 223 7.03 -16.48 26.39
CA GLY A 223 6.81 -16.20 24.96
C GLY A 223 6.57 -14.72 24.68
N MET A 224 5.78 -14.05 25.54
CA MET A 224 5.57 -12.61 25.42
C MET A 224 6.87 -11.84 25.70
N ASP A 225 7.65 -12.25 26.67
CA ASP A 225 8.94 -11.64 26.98
C ASP A 225 9.93 -11.78 25.82
N TYR A 226 9.99 -12.97 25.20
CA TYR A 226 10.77 -13.20 23.99
C TYR A 226 10.32 -12.29 22.82
N PHE A 227 9.00 -12.15 22.63
CA PHE A 227 8.45 -11.22 21.64
C PHE A 227 8.89 -9.78 21.91
N CYS A 228 8.76 -9.30 23.16
CA CYS A 228 9.20 -7.96 23.56
C CYS A 228 10.68 -7.74 23.28
N ASP A 229 11.54 -8.73 23.61
CA ASP A 229 13.00 -8.65 23.35
C ASP A 229 13.29 -8.55 21.85
N LYS A 230 12.61 -9.35 21.01
CA LYS A 230 12.79 -9.34 19.57
C LYS A 230 12.34 -8.03 18.92
N MET A 231 11.27 -7.43 19.45
CA MET A 231 10.69 -6.20 18.93
C MET A 231 11.26 -4.93 19.62
N GLY A 232 12.21 -5.07 20.53
CA GLY A 232 12.77 -3.95 21.29
C GLY A 232 11.74 -3.20 22.14
N GLN A 233 10.72 -3.92 22.63
CA GLN A 233 9.59 -3.34 23.35
C GLN A 233 9.72 -3.52 24.86
N SER A 234 9.05 -2.64 25.62
CA SER A 234 8.82 -2.84 27.05
C SER A 234 8.03 -4.11 27.31
N ARG A 235 8.19 -4.70 28.50
CA ARG A 235 7.44 -5.89 28.89
C ARG A 235 5.94 -5.67 28.82
N LEU A 236 5.23 -6.58 28.18
CA LEU A 236 3.80 -6.59 28.00
C LEU A 236 3.17 -7.71 28.84
N ASP A 237 1.92 -7.50 29.24
CA ASP A 237 1.13 -8.48 29.98
C ASP A 237 0.55 -9.50 28.98
N ALA A 238 1.00 -10.76 29.08
CA ALA A 238 0.57 -11.86 28.22
C ALA A 238 -0.91 -12.22 28.35
N THR A 239 -1.61 -11.75 29.41
CA THR A 239 -3.05 -12.01 29.59
C THR A 239 -3.95 -11.00 28.90
N LYS A 240 -3.40 -9.89 28.40
CA LYS A 240 -4.16 -8.80 27.76
C LYS A 240 -4.24 -8.99 26.25
N LEU A 241 -5.21 -9.79 25.82
CA LEU A 241 -5.53 -9.91 24.38
C LEU A 241 -6.07 -8.60 23.83
N GLY A 242 -5.77 -8.31 22.56
CA GLY A 242 -6.21 -7.10 21.88
C GLY A 242 -5.22 -6.59 20.85
N TYR A 243 -5.27 -5.30 20.59
CA TYR A 243 -4.27 -4.60 19.79
C TYR A 243 -3.13 -4.13 20.70
N LEU A 244 -1.88 -4.41 20.34
CA LEU A 244 -0.72 -4.04 21.17
C LEU A 244 -0.40 -2.54 21.13
N SER A 245 -1.03 -1.79 20.22
CA SER A 245 -0.97 -0.33 20.16
C SER A 245 -2.37 0.27 19.94
N PRO A 246 -2.63 1.51 20.37
CA PRO A 246 -3.92 2.16 20.13
C PRO A 246 -4.25 2.23 18.64
N LEU A 247 -5.53 2.06 18.31
CA LEU A 247 -6.04 2.20 16.94
C LEU A 247 -6.12 3.68 16.54
N ASN A 248 -5.73 4.01 15.30
CA ASN A 248 -5.98 5.31 14.69
C ASN A 248 -7.44 5.46 14.23
N TYR A 249 -8.09 4.35 13.88
CA TYR A 249 -9.50 4.28 13.47
C TYR A 249 -10.15 3.03 14.08
N PRO A 250 -11.46 3.04 14.39
CA PRO A 250 -12.12 1.86 14.96
C PRO A 250 -12.04 0.60 14.07
N ASN A 251 -11.95 0.81 12.74
CA ASN A 251 -11.82 -0.21 11.71
C ASN A 251 -10.50 -0.08 10.93
N GLU A 252 -9.40 0.24 11.63
CA GLU A 252 -8.09 0.51 11.02
C GLU A 252 -7.61 -0.60 10.09
N PRO A 253 -7.72 -1.91 10.40
CA PRO A 253 -7.32 -2.97 9.47
C PRO A 253 -8.08 -2.94 8.14
N ALA A 254 -9.39 -2.67 8.14
CA ALA A 254 -10.17 -2.57 6.91
C ALA A 254 -9.76 -1.32 6.09
N ARG A 255 -9.49 -0.20 6.75
CA ARG A 255 -8.99 1.03 6.09
C ARG A 255 -7.61 0.83 5.50
N HIS A 256 -6.74 0.07 6.17
CA HIS A 256 -5.43 -0.27 5.61
C HIS A 256 -5.59 -1.14 4.35
N LYS A 257 -6.47 -2.14 4.36
CA LYS A 257 -6.75 -2.93 3.16
C LYS A 257 -7.37 -2.12 2.01
N LEU A 258 -8.12 -1.06 2.33
CA LEU A 258 -8.61 -0.11 1.33
C LEU A 258 -7.45 0.72 0.74
N LEU A 259 -6.51 1.16 1.57
CA LEU A 259 -5.26 1.80 1.15
C LEU A 259 -4.48 0.91 0.19
N ASP A 260 -4.29 -0.36 0.54
CA ASP A 260 -3.62 -1.38 -0.29
C ASP A 260 -4.31 -1.55 -1.65
N VAL A 261 -5.65 -1.64 -1.66
CA VAL A 261 -6.43 -1.75 -2.91
C VAL A 261 -6.17 -0.56 -3.83
N ILE A 262 -6.18 0.67 -3.30
CA ILE A 262 -5.88 1.87 -4.11
C ILE A 262 -4.45 1.81 -4.66
N GLY A 263 -3.46 1.45 -3.84
CA GLY A 263 -2.07 1.34 -4.25
C GLY A 263 -1.85 0.27 -5.33
N ASP A 264 -2.42 -0.91 -5.13
CA ASP A 264 -2.30 -2.01 -6.10
C ASP A 264 -3.04 -1.70 -7.42
N LEU A 265 -4.24 -1.10 -7.35
CA LEU A 265 -4.99 -0.71 -8.56
C LEU A 265 -4.35 0.45 -9.32
N SER A 266 -3.55 1.31 -8.67
CA SER A 266 -2.79 2.35 -9.36
C SER A 266 -1.77 1.80 -10.37
N LEU A 267 -1.36 0.53 -10.21
CA LEU A 267 -0.51 -0.21 -11.15
C LEU A 267 -1.19 -0.47 -12.51
N LEU A 268 -2.46 -0.11 -12.67
CA LEU A 268 -3.11 0.00 -13.98
C LEU A 268 -2.39 1.03 -14.87
N GLY A 269 -1.82 2.06 -14.26
CA GLY A 269 -1.16 3.18 -14.95
C GLY A 269 -2.13 4.24 -15.50
N LEU A 270 -3.41 4.13 -15.15
CA LEU A 270 -4.49 5.06 -15.53
C LEU A 270 -5.31 5.42 -14.30
N ARG A 271 -6.03 6.54 -14.37
CA ARG A 271 -7.10 6.84 -13.43
C ARG A 271 -8.32 5.98 -13.73
N ILE A 272 -9.08 5.62 -12.72
CA ILE A 272 -10.33 4.88 -12.85
C ILE A 272 -11.48 5.81 -12.48
N GLN A 273 -12.49 5.88 -13.32
CA GLN A 273 -13.80 6.42 -13.00
C GLN A 273 -14.75 5.24 -12.85
N GLY A 274 -15.09 4.90 -11.60
CA GLY A 274 -15.89 3.73 -11.26
C GLY A 274 -15.85 3.44 -9.77
N ARG A 275 -16.74 2.58 -9.32
CA ARG A 275 -16.82 2.09 -7.95
C ARG A 275 -16.14 0.73 -7.84
N VAL A 276 -15.12 0.63 -7.00
CA VAL A 276 -14.45 -0.62 -6.64
C VAL A 276 -15.08 -1.21 -5.39
N VAL A 277 -15.49 -2.47 -5.46
CA VAL A 277 -16.00 -3.25 -4.33
C VAL A 277 -15.11 -4.49 -4.17
N ALA A 278 -14.41 -4.59 -3.05
CA ALA A 278 -13.49 -5.69 -2.78
C ALA A 278 -13.90 -6.46 -1.51
N TYR A 279 -14.03 -7.76 -1.64
CA TYR A 279 -14.24 -8.68 -0.51
C TYR A 279 -13.00 -9.55 -0.33
N LYS A 280 -12.45 -9.55 0.89
CA LYS A 280 -11.19 -10.22 1.26
C LYS A 280 -10.02 -9.85 0.31
N PRO A 281 -9.77 -8.56 0.04
CA PRO A 281 -8.65 -8.17 -0.82
C PRO A 281 -7.31 -8.57 -0.22
N GLY A 282 -6.32 -8.74 -1.08
CA GLY A 282 -4.92 -9.00 -0.73
C GLY A 282 -4.05 -8.80 -1.96
N HIS A 283 -2.76 -8.49 -1.79
CA HIS A 283 -1.86 -8.10 -2.88
C HIS A 283 -1.85 -9.09 -4.05
N THR A 284 -1.86 -10.40 -3.77
CA THR A 284 -1.92 -11.44 -4.82
C THR A 284 -3.18 -11.29 -5.67
N PHE A 285 -4.33 -11.21 -5.03
CA PHE A 285 -5.60 -11.09 -5.74
C PHE A 285 -5.76 -9.72 -6.42
N ASN A 286 -5.42 -8.64 -5.71
CA ASN A 286 -5.48 -7.28 -6.25
C ASN A 286 -4.64 -7.16 -7.53
N THR A 287 -3.39 -7.64 -7.50
CA THR A 287 -2.47 -7.55 -8.66
C THR A 287 -2.88 -8.47 -9.81
N GLN A 288 -3.51 -9.62 -9.54
CA GLN A 288 -4.14 -10.45 -10.58
C GLN A 288 -5.29 -9.72 -11.25
N CYS A 289 -6.15 -9.05 -10.48
CA CYS A 289 -7.26 -8.26 -11.00
C CYS A 289 -6.77 -7.09 -11.85
N VAL A 290 -5.79 -6.31 -11.36
CA VAL A 290 -5.28 -5.15 -12.12
C VAL A 290 -4.59 -5.57 -13.42
N ARG A 291 -3.88 -6.72 -13.46
CA ARG A 291 -3.32 -7.26 -14.70
C ARG A 291 -4.41 -7.61 -15.72
N ARG A 292 -5.47 -8.29 -15.28
CA ARG A 292 -6.61 -8.63 -16.16
C ARG A 292 -7.28 -7.37 -16.66
N PHE A 293 -7.53 -6.41 -15.77
CA PHE A 293 -8.14 -5.14 -16.12
C PHE A 293 -7.28 -4.34 -17.10
N ARG A 294 -5.95 -4.27 -16.87
CA ARG A 294 -5.01 -3.64 -17.77
C ARG A 294 -5.01 -4.27 -19.18
N ASN A 295 -5.05 -5.61 -19.26
CA ASN A 295 -5.12 -6.30 -20.55
C ASN A 295 -6.42 -5.99 -21.31
N GLN A 296 -7.55 -5.83 -20.63
CA GLN A 296 -8.81 -5.42 -21.25
C GLN A 296 -8.70 -3.99 -21.80
N VAL A 297 -8.26 -3.04 -20.97
CA VAL A 297 -8.10 -1.64 -21.33
C VAL A 297 -7.15 -1.42 -22.52
N LEU A 298 -6.07 -2.21 -22.61
CA LEU A 298 -5.10 -2.11 -23.72
C LEU A 298 -5.58 -2.81 -25.00
N SER A 299 -6.66 -3.60 -24.94
CA SER A 299 -7.24 -4.32 -26.07
C SER A 299 -8.38 -3.54 -26.73
N GLU A 300 -8.91 -2.52 -26.06
CA GLU A 300 -9.90 -1.55 -26.56
C GLU A 300 -9.22 -0.38 -27.28
#